data_14a60d326e1c59d33b4084a995c67254
#
_entry.id   14a60d326e1c59d33b4084a995c67254
#
_cell.length_a   1.000
_cell.length_b   1.000
_cell.length_c   1.000
_cell.angle_alpha   90.00
_cell.angle_beta   90.00
_cell.angle_gamma   90.00
#
_symmetry.space_group_name_H-M   'P 1'
#
loop_
_entity.id
_entity.type
_entity.pdbx_description
1 polymer ?
#
loop_
_entity_poly.entity_id
_entity_poly.type
_entity_poly.pdbx_seq_one_letter_code
_entity_poly.pdbx_strand_id
1 'polypeptide(L)'
;LLNTAKEGVEFVKRLGSPNARVLLDTFHMNIEEDTFRDAILCAGKYLGHFHIGEANRKVPGKGHIAWKEIGEALREIGFDGCVVMEPFVKEGGQVGADIKVWRDLSDNADEKKLDEDIKGALQFVKSVF
;
A
#
# COMPACT_ATOMS: atom_id res chain seq x y z
N LEU A 1 -4.88 17.98 -6.24
CA LEU A 1 -4.57 16.96 -5.22
C LEU A 1 -3.20 16.35 -5.51
N LEU A 2 -2.65 15.65 -4.54
CA LEU A 2 -1.36 14.97 -4.67
C LEU A 2 -1.62 13.54 -5.14
N ASN A 3 -1.10 13.16 -6.30
CA ASN A 3 -1.33 11.84 -6.89
C ASN A 3 -0.07 10.97 -6.92
N THR A 4 1.11 11.60 -6.92
CA THR A 4 2.38 10.89 -7.04
C THR A 4 3.30 11.14 -5.83
N ALA A 5 4.25 10.24 -5.61
CA ALA A 5 5.30 10.37 -4.60
C ALA A 5 6.07 11.70 -4.78
N LYS A 6 6.37 12.07 -6.01
CA LYS A 6 7.07 13.32 -6.34
C LYS A 6 6.30 14.55 -5.86
N GLU A 7 5.01 14.63 -6.17
CA GLU A 7 4.14 15.73 -5.73
C GLU A 7 4.03 15.79 -4.21
N GLY A 8 3.89 14.62 -3.55
CA GLY A 8 3.87 14.51 -2.10
C GLY A 8 5.15 15.03 -1.46
N VAL A 9 6.30 14.64 -2.00
CA VAL A 9 7.62 15.10 -1.52
C VAL A 9 7.79 16.61 -1.71
N GLU A 10 7.41 17.15 -2.86
CA GLU A 10 7.46 18.60 -3.12
C GLU A 10 6.58 19.37 -2.14
N PHE A 11 5.38 18.85 -1.85
CA PHE A 11 4.48 19.45 -0.87
C PHE A 11 5.07 19.45 0.54
N VAL A 12 5.59 18.30 1.01
CA VAL A 12 6.21 18.19 2.33
C VAL A 12 7.43 19.12 2.46
N LYS A 13 8.24 19.23 1.42
CA LYS A 13 9.37 20.17 1.38
C LYS A 13 8.93 21.62 1.52
N ARG A 14 7.84 22.01 0.85
CA ARG A 14 7.28 23.37 0.95
C ARG A 14 6.73 23.69 2.35
N LEU A 15 6.13 22.67 3.00
CA LEU A 15 5.66 22.83 4.38
C LEU A 15 6.81 23.10 5.37
N GLY A 16 7.98 22.54 5.12
CA GLY A 16 9.16 22.73 5.96
C GLY A 16 9.02 22.17 7.39
N SER A 17 8.01 21.35 7.65
CA SER A 17 7.78 20.77 8.97
C SER A 17 8.44 19.39 9.08
N PRO A 18 9.21 19.11 10.14
CA PRO A 18 9.78 17.78 10.37
C PRO A 18 8.73 16.71 10.68
N ASN A 19 7.52 17.12 11.06
CA ASN A 19 6.40 16.22 11.37
C ASN A 19 5.54 15.87 10.15
N ALA A 20 5.73 16.57 9.02
CA ALA A 20 5.04 16.25 7.78
C ALA A 20 5.81 15.18 7.01
N ARG A 21 5.15 14.09 6.67
CA ARG A 21 5.71 12.96 5.94
C ARG A 21 4.76 12.55 4.82
N VAL A 22 5.28 11.79 3.87
CA VAL A 22 4.51 11.17 2.80
C VAL A 22 4.01 9.81 3.28
N LEU A 23 2.76 9.49 2.97
CA LEU A 23 2.22 8.14 2.97
C LEU A 23 2.14 7.68 1.53
N LEU A 24 2.68 6.49 1.24
CA LEU A 24 2.49 5.81 -0.04
C LEU A 24 1.63 4.57 0.16
N ASP A 25 0.82 4.26 -0.84
CA ASP A 25 -0.09 3.11 -0.85
C ASP A 25 0.04 2.36 -2.17
N THR A 26 0.30 1.05 -2.10
CA THR A 26 0.60 0.24 -3.28
C THR A 26 -0.55 0.14 -4.27
N PHE A 27 -1.81 0.20 -3.82
CA PHE A 27 -2.96 0.23 -4.70
C PHE A 27 -2.99 1.52 -5.52
N HIS A 28 -2.79 2.68 -4.88
CA HIS A 28 -2.77 3.97 -5.54
C HIS A 28 -1.53 4.15 -6.42
N MET A 29 -0.36 3.73 -5.95
CA MET A 29 0.88 3.73 -6.75
C MET A 29 0.72 2.93 -8.05
N ASN A 30 0.04 1.79 -8.01
CA ASN A 30 -0.22 0.98 -9.22
C ASN A 30 -1.04 1.71 -10.30
N ILE A 31 -1.73 2.79 -9.93
CA ILE A 31 -2.52 3.60 -10.86
C ILE A 31 -1.72 4.79 -11.39
N GLU A 32 -0.97 5.46 -10.52
CA GLU A 32 -0.40 6.79 -10.75
C GLU A 32 1.11 6.79 -11.01
N GLU A 33 1.84 5.76 -10.57
CA GLU A 33 3.29 5.72 -10.68
C GLU A 33 3.76 4.82 -11.84
N ASP A 34 4.83 5.21 -12.51
CA ASP A 34 5.43 4.41 -13.58
C ASP A 34 6.08 3.12 -13.03
N THR A 35 6.77 3.23 -11.88
CA THR A 35 7.33 2.09 -11.14
C THR A 35 7.22 2.29 -9.64
N PHE A 36 7.02 1.19 -8.89
CA PHE A 36 7.02 1.22 -7.42
C PHE A 36 8.38 1.66 -6.88
N ARG A 37 9.45 1.15 -7.48
CA ARG A 37 10.82 1.43 -7.07
C ARG A 37 11.12 2.92 -7.12
N ASP A 38 10.91 3.55 -8.25
CA ASP A 38 11.27 4.96 -8.43
C ASP A 38 10.45 5.88 -7.52
N ALA A 39 9.17 5.56 -7.31
CA ALA A 39 8.31 6.28 -6.38
C ALA A 39 8.83 6.17 -4.92
N ILE A 40 9.21 4.97 -4.47
CA ILE A 40 9.75 4.74 -3.12
C ILE A 40 11.10 5.45 -2.95
N LEU A 41 12.00 5.35 -3.93
CA LEU A 41 13.29 6.04 -3.90
C LEU A 41 13.12 7.57 -3.90
N CYS A 42 12.15 8.09 -4.68
CA CYS A 42 11.79 9.51 -4.69
C CYS A 42 11.30 9.97 -3.32
N ALA A 43 10.47 9.19 -2.65
CA ALA A 43 9.97 9.50 -1.31
C ALA A 43 11.12 9.50 -0.28
N GLY A 44 12.01 8.50 -0.32
CA GLY A 44 13.21 8.41 0.50
C GLY A 44 12.95 8.75 1.97
N LYS A 45 13.75 9.65 2.55
CA LYS A 45 13.61 10.09 3.96
C LYS A 45 12.28 10.78 4.31
N TYR A 46 11.49 11.17 3.31
CA TYR A 46 10.18 11.79 3.52
C TYR A 46 9.06 10.75 3.68
N LEU A 47 9.32 9.47 3.36
CA LEU A 47 8.36 8.41 3.60
C LEU A 47 8.19 8.18 5.10
N GLY A 48 6.96 8.30 5.60
CA GLY A 48 6.65 8.13 7.02
C GLY A 48 5.72 6.95 7.30
N HIS A 49 4.96 6.53 6.30
CA HIS A 49 3.98 5.46 6.42
C HIS A 49 3.77 4.76 5.08
N PHE A 50 3.51 3.45 5.12
CA PHE A 50 3.36 2.67 3.90
C PHE A 50 2.15 1.74 3.99
N HIS A 51 1.15 1.96 3.14
CA HIS A 51 0.01 1.07 3.00
C HIS A 51 0.27 0.02 1.93
N ILE A 52 -0.15 -1.21 2.21
CA ILE A 52 0.03 -2.35 1.33
C ILE A 52 -1.29 -3.06 1.05
N GLY A 53 -1.57 -3.25 -0.20
CA GLY A 53 -2.71 -4.00 -0.73
C GLY A 53 -2.45 -4.37 -2.18
N GLU A 54 -3.15 -5.38 -2.66
CA GLU A 54 -3.06 -5.73 -4.07
C GLU A 54 -3.84 -4.74 -4.95
N ALA A 55 -3.47 -4.65 -6.23
CA ALA A 55 -4.21 -3.88 -7.23
C ALA A 55 -5.69 -4.31 -7.38
N ASN A 56 -6.01 -5.54 -6.98
CA ASN A 56 -7.36 -6.10 -6.95
C ASN A 56 -8.04 -5.97 -5.57
N ARG A 57 -7.52 -5.15 -4.66
CA ARG A 57 -8.03 -4.94 -3.29
C ARG A 57 -7.88 -6.13 -2.34
N LYS A 58 -7.29 -7.24 -2.77
CA LYS A 58 -7.01 -8.40 -1.90
C LYS A 58 -5.79 -8.13 -1.00
N VAL A 59 -5.56 -9.07 -0.09
CA VAL A 59 -4.35 -9.05 0.77
C VAL A 59 -3.08 -9.23 -0.06
N PRO A 60 -1.92 -8.72 0.37
CA PRO A 60 -0.63 -8.92 -0.30
C PRO A 60 -0.33 -10.38 -0.64
N GLY A 61 0.18 -10.60 -1.85
CA GLY A 61 0.49 -11.93 -2.38
C GLY A 61 -0.68 -12.60 -3.13
N LYS A 62 -1.87 -11.98 -3.18
CA LYS A 62 -3.03 -12.49 -3.94
C LYS A 62 -3.34 -11.67 -5.19
N GLY A 63 -2.35 -11.04 -5.78
CA GLY A 63 -2.46 -10.24 -7.00
C GLY A 63 -1.18 -10.22 -7.81
N HIS A 64 -0.84 -9.07 -8.36
CA HIS A 64 0.31 -8.92 -9.26
C HIS A 64 1.24 -7.75 -8.91
N ILE A 65 1.10 -7.18 -7.71
CA ILE A 65 2.01 -6.14 -7.23
C ILE A 65 3.45 -6.69 -7.14
N ALA A 66 4.43 -5.89 -7.51
CA ALA A 66 5.84 -6.27 -7.56
C ALA A 66 6.50 -6.24 -6.17
N TRP A 67 6.04 -7.10 -5.25
CA TRP A 67 6.39 -7.09 -3.83
C TRP A 67 7.90 -7.17 -3.56
N LYS A 68 8.62 -7.97 -4.34
CA LYS A 68 10.07 -8.09 -4.22
C LYS A 68 10.77 -6.75 -4.49
N GLU A 69 10.38 -6.08 -5.58
CA GLU A 69 10.90 -4.77 -5.95
C GLU A 69 10.62 -3.72 -4.87
N ILE A 70 9.39 -3.73 -4.33
CA ILE A 70 8.98 -2.84 -3.24
C ILE A 70 9.83 -3.09 -2.00
N GLY A 71 10.00 -4.34 -1.56
CA GLY A 71 10.82 -4.69 -0.41
C GLY A 71 12.28 -4.29 -0.59
N GLU A 72 12.86 -4.48 -1.78
CA GLU A 72 14.21 -4.03 -2.11
C GLU A 72 14.33 -2.51 -2.02
N ALA A 73 13.37 -1.76 -2.57
CA ALA A 73 13.37 -0.30 -2.53
C ALA A 73 13.20 0.26 -1.10
N LEU A 74 12.32 -0.32 -0.28
CA LEU A 74 12.15 0.08 1.12
C LEU A 74 13.42 -0.15 1.94
N ARG A 75 14.12 -1.29 1.73
CA ARG A 75 15.42 -1.54 2.37
C ARG A 75 16.49 -0.56 1.90
N GLU A 76 16.51 -0.22 0.62
CA GLU A 76 17.49 0.72 0.05
C GLU A 76 17.38 2.12 0.66
N ILE A 77 16.16 2.61 0.92
CA ILE A 77 15.94 3.90 1.59
C ILE A 77 16.06 3.82 3.12
N GLY A 78 16.28 2.62 3.69
CA GLY A 78 16.35 2.40 5.15
C GLY A 78 15.02 2.69 5.84
N PHE A 79 13.88 2.34 5.22
CA PHE A 79 12.56 2.59 5.81
C PHE A 79 12.35 1.72 7.05
N ASP A 80 12.07 2.36 8.19
CA ASP A 80 11.82 1.73 9.49
C ASP A 80 10.44 2.08 10.07
N GLY A 81 9.57 2.68 9.24
CA GLY A 81 8.22 3.09 9.62
C GLY A 81 7.20 1.93 9.61
N CYS A 82 5.95 2.29 9.88
CA CYS A 82 4.85 1.32 9.87
C CYS A 82 4.47 0.93 8.45
N VAL A 83 4.26 -0.39 8.25
CA VAL A 83 3.66 -0.99 7.05
C VAL A 83 2.30 -1.56 7.45
N VAL A 84 1.23 -1.09 6.83
CA VAL A 84 -0.14 -1.45 7.20
C VAL A 84 -0.87 -2.09 6.02
N MET A 85 -1.45 -3.28 6.24
CA MET A 85 -2.32 -3.93 5.25
C MET A 85 -3.71 -3.29 5.25
N GLU A 86 -4.20 -2.95 4.05
CA GLU A 86 -5.49 -2.32 3.86
C GLU A 86 -6.33 -3.05 2.78
N PRO A 87 -6.71 -4.32 2.99
CA PRO A 87 -7.54 -5.06 2.05
C PRO A 87 -9.01 -4.65 2.15
N PHE A 88 -9.68 -4.54 1.00
CA PHE A 88 -11.10 -4.23 0.87
C PHE A 88 -11.80 -5.25 -0.01
N VAL A 89 -12.07 -6.43 0.55
CA VAL A 89 -12.57 -7.57 -0.22
C VAL A 89 -14.08 -7.78 -0.17
N LYS A 90 -14.77 -7.12 0.78
CA LYS A 90 -16.24 -7.22 0.91
C LYS A 90 -16.94 -6.04 0.24
N GLU A 91 -18.00 -6.34 -0.49
CA GLU A 91 -18.94 -5.35 -1.02
C GLU A 91 -19.88 -4.84 0.07
N GLY A 92 -20.57 -3.74 -0.24
CA GLY A 92 -21.62 -3.19 0.61
C GLY A 92 -21.13 -2.19 1.63
N GLY A 93 -22.09 -1.63 2.36
CA GLY A 93 -21.84 -0.52 3.28
C GLY A 93 -21.37 0.77 2.60
N GLN A 94 -21.22 1.84 3.37
CA GLN A 94 -20.78 3.13 2.85
C GLN A 94 -19.33 3.05 2.33
N VAL A 95 -18.45 2.40 3.06
CA VAL A 95 -17.03 2.27 2.66
C VAL A 95 -16.90 1.55 1.33
N GLY A 96 -17.56 0.39 1.14
CA GLY A 96 -17.51 -0.34 -0.12
C GLY A 96 -18.01 0.50 -1.31
N ALA A 97 -19.09 1.28 -1.10
CA ALA A 97 -19.62 2.19 -2.11
C ALA A 97 -18.64 3.32 -2.45
N ASP A 98 -18.01 3.93 -1.46
CA ASP A 98 -17.09 5.06 -1.63
C ASP A 98 -15.81 4.65 -2.38
N ILE A 99 -15.25 3.48 -2.04
CA ILE A 99 -14.03 2.95 -2.68
C ILE A 99 -14.31 2.07 -3.90
N LYS A 100 -15.57 1.96 -4.32
CA LYS A 100 -15.98 1.26 -5.55
C LYS A 100 -15.72 -0.24 -5.56
N VAL A 101 -15.94 -0.91 -4.45
CA VAL A 101 -15.96 -2.39 -4.38
C VAL A 101 -17.36 -2.87 -4.73
N TRP A 102 -17.54 -3.28 -5.99
CA TRP A 102 -18.86 -3.62 -6.57
C TRP A 102 -19.27 -5.08 -6.42
N ARG A 103 -18.38 -5.94 -5.96
CA ARG A 103 -18.62 -7.37 -5.78
C ARG A 103 -17.78 -7.91 -4.63
N ASP A 104 -18.19 -9.02 -4.05
CA ASP A 104 -17.35 -9.75 -3.10
C ASP A 104 -16.08 -10.28 -3.80
N LEU A 105 -14.91 -9.88 -3.32
CA LEU A 105 -13.59 -10.26 -3.82
C LEU A 105 -12.95 -11.36 -2.98
N SER A 106 -13.64 -11.80 -1.91
CA SER A 106 -13.17 -12.79 -0.94
C SER A 106 -13.59 -14.22 -1.28
N ASP A 107 -14.32 -14.43 -2.38
CA ASP A 107 -14.94 -15.71 -2.73
C ASP A 107 -15.92 -16.20 -1.64
N ASN A 108 -16.73 -15.29 -1.10
CA ASN A 108 -17.68 -15.49 0.00
C ASN A 108 -17.03 -15.95 1.33
N ALA A 109 -15.79 -15.53 1.58
CA ALA A 109 -15.08 -15.89 2.81
C ALA A 109 -15.86 -15.45 4.06
N ASP A 110 -15.88 -16.34 5.05
CA ASP A 110 -16.30 -16.03 6.41
C ASP A 110 -15.16 -15.34 7.20
N GLU A 111 -15.43 -14.92 8.44
CA GLU A 111 -14.44 -14.25 9.29
C GLU A 111 -13.19 -15.10 9.50
N LYS A 112 -13.34 -16.40 9.71
CA LYS A 112 -12.23 -17.32 9.92
C LYS A 112 -11.31 -17.36 8.68
N LYS A 113 -11.90 -17.43 7.50
CA LYS A 113 -11.14 -17.43 6.26
C LYS A 113 -10.45 -16.08 6.00
N LEU A 114 -11.09 -14.97 6.33
CA LEU A 114 -10.47 -13.65 6.26
C LEU A 114 -9.27 -13.53 7.21
N ASP A 115 -9.39 -14.04 8.43
CA ASP A 115 -8.28 -14.10 9.40
C ASP A 115 -7.11 -14.95 8.91
N GLU A 116 -7.41 -16.11 8.30
CA GLU A 116 -6.39 -16.98 7.68
C GLU A 116 -5.67 -16.27 6.54
N ASP A 117 -6.41 -15.53 5.70
CA ASP A 117 -5.85 -14.78 4.59
C ASP A 117 -4.92 -13.65 5.06
N ILE A 118 -5.31 -12.91 6.11
CA ILE A 118 -4.46 -11.87 6.71
C ILE A 118 -3.21 -12.48 7.35
N LYS A 119 -3.33 -13.60 8.06
CA LYS A 119 -2.17 -14.29 8.65
C LYS A 119 -1.20 -14.77 7.57
N GLY A 120 -1.71 -15.35 6.49
CA GLY A 120 -0.90 -15.76 5.34
C GLY A 120 -0.19 -14.58 4.67
N ALA A 121 -0.91 -13.48 4.48
CA ALA A 121 -0.35 -12.25 3.92
C ALA A 121 0.74 -11.64 4.81
N LEU A 122 0.56 -11.67 6.13
CA LEU A 122 1.60 -11.20 7.07
C LEU A 122 2.89 -12.02 6.96
N GLN A 123 2.78 -13.35 6.82
CA GLN A 123 3.94 -14.21 6.61
C GLN A 123 4.62 -13.91 5.28
N PHE A 124 3.83 -13.75 4.21
CA PHE A 124 4.33 -13.37 2.90
C PHE A 124 5.08 -12.03 2.94
N VAL A 125 4.47 -10.98 3.51
CA VAL A 125 5.08 -9.65 3.63
C VAL A 125 6.41 -9.70 4.39
N LYS A 126 6.47 -10.43 5.51
CA LYS A 126 7.72 -10.64 6.26
C LYS A 126 8.82 -11.37 5.48
N SER A 127 8.45 -12.09 4.42
CA SER A 127 9.43 -12.78 3.58
C SER A 127 10.02 -11.91 2.47
N VAL A 128 9.37 -10.80 2.14
CA VAL A 128 9.78 -9.89 1.05
C VAL A 128 10.30 -8.54 1.55
N PHE A 129 9.91 -8.09 2.76
CA PHE A 129 10.35 -6.86 3.41
C PHE A 129 11.43 -7.13 4.46
#